data_eba813eb38f5e9890d197baa21c6aafb
#
_entry.id   eba813eb38f5e9890d197baa21c6aafb
#
_cell.length_a   1.000
_cell.length_b   1.000
_cell.length_c   1.000
_cell.angle_alpha   90.00
_cell.angle_beta   90.00
_cell.angle_gamma   90.00
#
_symmetry.space_group_name_H-M   'P 1'
#
loop_
_entity.id
_entity.type
_entity.pdbx_description
1 polymer ?
#
loop_
_entity_poly.entity_id
_entity_poly.type
_entity_poly.pdbx_seq_one_letter_code
_entity_poly.pdbx_strand_id
1 'polypeptide(L)'
;MEAASFELVRAGRSVTDVLAGEIRIAVPEGLGTSWLAPRLVEFQQAFPNILVDMNCITRPADLSRHEADIAIHLAQPAAPGIERIRLGRINLMLFASQQYLDTYGVPKTTDELVEHRLVMPAADQSAAREAKAYLAAALPASCR
;
A
#
# COMPACT_ATOMS: atom_id res chain seq x y z
N MET A 1 -28.18 -11.91 -7.39
CA MET A 1 -29.12 -10.76 -7.31
C MET A 1 -28.42 -9.40 -7.21
N GLU A 2 -27.12 -9.32 -6.86
CA GLU A 2 -26.40 -8.05 -6.75
C GLU A 2 -26.00 -7.41 -8.10
N ALA A 3 -25.68 -8.20 -9.11
CA ALA A 3 -25.32 -7.67 -10.44
C ALA A 3 -26.45 -6.87 -11.11
N ALA A 4 -27.70 -7.27 -10.88
CA ALA A 4 -28.87 -6.56 -11.42
C ALA A 4 -29.11 -5.19 -10.76
N SER A 5 -28.72 -5.02 -9.50
CA SER A 5 -28.84 -3.74 -8.80
C SER A 5 -27.83 -2.71 -9.32
N PHE A 6 -26.64 -3.17 -9.71
CA PHE A 6 -25.59 -2.29 -10.27
C PHE A 6 -25.96 -1.79 -11.68
N GLU A 7 -26.59 -2.62 -12.51
CA GLU A 7 -27.05 -2.22 -13.84
C GLU A 7 -28.24 -1.27 -13.78
N LEU A 8 -29.16 -1.45 -12.82
CA LEU A 8 -30.29 -0.53 -12.63
C LEU A 8 -29.87 0.87 -12.20
N VAL A 9 -28.85 0.97 -11.33
CA VAL A 9 -28.26 2.26 -10.94
C VAL A 9 -27.55 2.94 -12.11
N ARG A 10 -26.99 2.16 -13.04
CA ARG A 10 -26.31 2.67 -14.24
C ARG A 10 -27.26 3.11 -15.33
N ALA A 11 -28.45 2.46 -15.48
CA ALA A 11 -29.44 2.80 -16.48
C ALA A 11 -30.31 4.01 -16.13
N GLY A 12 -30.38 4.41 -14.85
CA GLY A 12 -31.20 5.56 -14.40
C GLY A 12 -30.47 6.90 -14.37
N ARG A 13 -29.15 6.93 -14.69
CA ARG A 13 -28.36 8.18 -14.68
C ARG A 13 -28.37 8.84 -16.03
N SER A 14 -29.08 9.97 -16.14
CA SER A 14 -28.92 10.86 -17.28
C SER A 14 -27.49 11.42 -17.34
N VAL A 15 -27.02 11.71 -18.55
CA VAL A 15 -25.63 12.15 -18.85
C VAL A 15 -25.21 13.46 -18.12
N THR A 16 -26.08 14.05 -17.34
CA THR A 16 -25.87 15.28 -16.54
C THR A 16 -25.78 15.04 -15.03
N ASP A 17 -25.87 13.80 -14.55
CA ASP A 17 -25.72 13.55 -13.12
C ASP A 17 -24.26 13.74 -12.69
N VAL A 18 -24.05 14.80 -11.94
CA VAL A 18 -22.77 15.07 -11.27
C VAL A 18 -22.44 13.88 -10.36
N LEU A 19 -21.30 13.24 -10.60
CA LEU A 19 -20.85 12.14 -9.76
C LEU A 19 -20.71 12.63 -8.32
N ALA A 20 -21.48 12.05 -7.42
CA ALA A 20 -21.50 12.39 -6.00
C ALA A 20 -21.59 11.10 -5.16
N GLY A 21 -21.05 11.14 -3.96
CA GLY A 21 -21.09 10.00 -3.05
C GLY A 21 -19.88 9.98 -2.12
N GLU A 22 -19.72 8.85 -1.44
CA GLU A 22 -18.61 8.58 -0.54
C GLU A 22 -17.84 7.35 -1.03
N ILE A 23 -16.53 7.39 -0.92
CA ILE A 23 -15.64 6.28 -1.21
C ILE A 23 -14.63 6.11 -0.06
N ARG A 24 -14.56 4.93 0.49
CA ARG A 24 -13.63 4.58 1.58
C ARG A 24 -12.44 3.83 1.03
N ILE A 25 -11.25 4.38 1.26
CA ILE A 25 -9.98 3.83 0.78
C ILE A 25 -9.15 3.40 1.97
N ALA A 26 -8.79 2.12 2.04
CA ALA A 26 -7.81 1.62 2.99
C ALA A 26 -6.45 1.51 2.30
N VAL A 27 -5.40 2.03 2.94
CA VAL A 27 -4.07 2.10 2.36
C VAL A 27 -2.99 1.98 3.44
N PRO A 28 -1.82 1.34 3.17
CA PRO A 28 -0.69 1.38 4.08
C PRO A 28 -0.24 2.82 4.34
N GLU A 29 0.07 3.14 5.60
CA GLU A 29 0.34 4.52 6.05
C GLU A 29 1.35 5.26 5.17
N GLY A 30 2.50 4.66 4.87
CA GLY A 30 3.53 5.30 4.06
C GLY A 30 3.07 5.60 2.63
N LEU A 31 2.26 4.73 2.01
CA LEU A 31 1.67 4.97 0.70
C LEU A 31 0.55 6.00 0.77
N GLY A 32 -0.28 5.94 1.80
CA GLY A 32 -1.38 6.88 2.00
C GLY A 32 -0.88 8.31 2.11
N THR A 33 0.04 8.54 3.03
CA THR A 33 0.54 9.88 3.33
C THR A 33 1.45 10.46 2.25
N SER A 34 2.38 9.65 1.73
CA SER A 34 3.44 10.17 0.83
C SER A 34 3.09 10.08 -0.64
N TRP A 35 2.21 9.15 -1.03
CA TRP A 35 1.92 8.91 -2.44
C TRP A 35 0.45 9.20 -2.81
N LEU A 36 -0.52 8.70 -2.03
CA LEU A 36 -1.94 8.82 -2.38
C LEU A 36 -2.50 10.19 -2.02
N ALA A 37 -2.26 10.70 -0.80
CA ALA A 37 -2.83 11.96 -0.35
C ALA A 37 -2.57 13.14 -1.30
N PRO A 38 -1.35 13.35 -1.83
CA PRO A 38 -1.12 14.42 -2.81
C PRO A 38 -1.95 14.28 -4.09
N ARG A 39 -2.23 13.03 -4.52
CA ARG A 39 -3.01 12.74 -5.74
C ARG A 39 -4.50 12.89 -5.53
N LEU A 40 -4.99 12.69 -4.29
CA LEU A 40 -6.39 12.91 -3.96
C LEU A 40 -6.79 14.39 -4.10
N VAL A 41 -5.86 15.31 -3.97
CA VAL A 41 -6.14 16.76 -4.20
C VAL A 41 -6.59 16.98 -5.65
N GLU A 42 -5.89 16.42 -6.63
CA GLU A 42 -6.27 16.50 -8.06
C GLU A 42 -7.59 15.78 -8.32
N PHE A 43 -7.79 14.62 -7.70
CA PHE A 43 -9.04 13.88 -7.81
C PHE A 43 -10.23 14.68 -7.26
N GLN A 44 -10.11 15.31 -6.10
CA GLN A 44 -11.17 16.11 -5.50
C GLN A 44 -11.47 17.39 -6.32
N GLN A 45 -10.47 17.96 -6.98
CA GLN A 45 -10.72 19.08 -7.92
C GLN A 45 -11.55 18.63 -9.12
N ALA A 46 -11.29 17.43 -9.64
CA ALA A 46 -12.03 16.87 -10.77
C ALA A 46 -13.44 16.36 -10.36
N PHE A 47 -13.60 15.88 -9.12
CA PHE A 47 -14.82 15.28 -8.59
C PHE A 47 -15.19 15.86 -7.22
N PRO A 48 -15.60 17.15 -7.15
CA PRO A 48 -15.79 17.87 -5.89
C PRO A 48 -16.92 17.32 -5.02
N ASN A 49 -17.86 16.58 -5.60
CA ASN A 49 -19.00 16.01 -4.87
C ASN A 49 -18.75 14.56 -4.39
N ILE A 50 -17.53 14.03 -4.57
CA ILE A 50 -17.13 12.73 -4.02
C ILE A 50 -16.37 12.97 -2.72
N LEU A 51 -16.93 12.50 -1.62
CA LEU A 51 -16.23 12.45 -0.34
C LEU A 51 -15.28 11.25 -0.35
N VAL A 52 -14.00 11.49 -0.06
CA VAL A 52 -13.00 10.43 0.07
C VAL A 52 -12.65 10.28 1.54
N ASP A 53 -12.98 9.12 2.11
CA ASP A 53 -12.52 8.69 3.44
C ASP A 53 -11.27 7.81 3.25
N MET A 54 -10.09 8.36 3.56
CA MET A 54 -8.82 7.65 3.47
C MET A 54 -8.37 7.15 4.82
N ASN A 55 -8.42 5.85 5.03
CA ASN A 55 -7.97 5.20 6.25
C ASN A 55 -6.56 4.61 6.07
N CYS A 56 -5.59 5.20 6.76
CA CYS A 56 -4.21 4.70 6.79
C CYS A 56 -4.10 3.60 7.84
N ILE A 57 -3.88 2.37 7.39
CA ILE A 57 -3.89 1.18 8.25
C ILE A 57 -2.60 0.37 8.11
N THR A 58 -2.22 -0.27 9.22
CA THR A 58 -1.05 -1.15 9.27
C THR A 58 -1.38 -2.61 8.93
N ARG A 59 -2.65 -3.00 9.03
CA ARG A 59 -3.15 -4.32 8.63
C ARG A 59 -3.93 -4.25 7.32
N PRO A 60 -3.99 -5.32 6.52
CA PRO A 60 -4.86 -5.36 5.35
C PRO A 60 -6.34 -5.18 5.74
N ALA A 61 -7.06 -4.33 5.00
CA ALA A 61 -8.50 -4.20 5.15
C ALA A 61 -9.23 -5.42 4.57
N ASP A 62 -10.29 -5.83 5.22
CA ASP A 62 -11.17 -6.90 4.72
C ASP A 62 -12.32 -6.28 3.92
N LEU A 63 -12.20 -6.29 2.59
CA LEU A 63 -13.23 -5.79 1.69
C LEU A 63 -14.51 -6.63 1.71
N SER A 64 -14.42 -7.92 2.07
CA SER A 64 -15.61 -8.78 2.18
C SER A 64 -16.50 -8.38 3.35
N ARG A 65 -15.94 -7.70 4.34
CA ARG A 65 -16.66 -7.12 5.49
C ARG A 65 -16.99 -5.64 5.31
N HIS A 66 -16.82 -5.11 4.11
CA HIS A 66 -17.06 -3.69 3.82
C HIS A 66 -16.26 -2.72 4.72
N GLU A 67 -15.06 -3.12 5.17
CA GLU A 67 -14.16 -2.23 5.92
C GLU A 67 -13.69 -1.05 5.06
N ALA A 68 -13.63 -1.23 3.73
CA ALA A 68 -13.38 -0.21 2.74
C ALA A 68 -14.01 -0.62 1.40
N ASP A 69 -14.16 0.33 0.48
CA ASP A 69 -14.64 0.09 -0.87
C ASP A 69 -13.46 -0.24 -1.80
N ILE A 70 -12.31 0.37 -1.53
CA ILE A 70 -11.03 0.11 -2.20
C ILE A 70 -9.97 -0.14 -1.14
N ALA A 71 -9.13 -1.15 -1.35
CA ALA A 71 -7.96 -1.38 -0.51
C ALA A 71 -6.69 -1.47 -1.36
N ILE A 72 -5.68 -0.70 -0.98
CA ILE A 72 -4.34 -0.78 -1.57
C ILE A 72 -3.51 -1.71 -0.68
N HIS A 73 -2.93 -2.73 -1.28
CA HIS A 73 -2.08 -3.69 -0.60
C HIS A 73 -0.68 -3.74 -1.20
N LEU A 74 0.32 -3.99 -0.39
CA LEU A 74 1.68 -4.26 -0.86
C LEU A 74 1.82 -5.70 -1.36
N ALA A 75 1.04 -6.62 -0.77
CA ALA A 75 0.95 -8.01 -1.17
C ALA A 75 -0.33 -8.31 -1.93
N GLN A 76 -0.30 -9.39 -2.67
CA GLN A 76 -1.49 -9.87 -3.36
C GLN A 76 -2.48 -10.46 -2.34
N PRO A 77 -3.70 -9.90 -2.19
CA PRO A 77 -4.70 -10.47 -1.30
C PRO A 77 -5.18 -11.83 -1.85
N ALA A 78 -5.36 -12.80 -0.94
CA ALA A 78 -5.81 -14.14 -1.30
C ALA A 78 -7.34 -14.32 -1.29
N ALA A 79 -8.11 -13.27 -0.92
CA ALA A 79 -9.56 -13.37 -0.79
C ALA A 79 -10.26 -13.63 -2.13
N PRO A 80 -11.18 -14.61 -2.22
CA PRO A 80 -11.96 -14.88 -3.43
C PRO A 80 -12.99 -13.77 -3.69
N GLY A 81 -13.36 -13.58 -4.96
CA GLY A 81 -14.43 -12.64 -5.34
C GLY A 81 -14.05 -11.15 -5.33
N ILE A 82 -12.79 -10.82 -5.09
CA ILE A 82 -12.29 -9.44 -5.13
C ILE A 82 -11.60 -9.20 -6.46
N GLU A 83 -12.00 -8.14 -7.16
CA GLU A 83 -11.28 -7.65 -8.34
C GLU A 83 -9.93 -7.07 -7.92
N ARG A 84 -8.89 -7.40 -8.67
CA ARG A 84 -7.51 -6.99 -8.36
C ARG A 84 -6.88 -6.31 -9.56
N ILE A 85 -6.36 -5.12 -9.30
CA ILE A 85 -5.63 -4.33 -10.31
C ILE A 85 -4.22 -4.07 -9.79
N ARG A 86 -3.23 -4.38 -10.61
CA ARG A 86 -1.83 -4.08 -10.27
C ARG A 86 -1.55 -2.59 -10.53
N LEU A 87 -1.33 -1.82 -9.49
CA LEU A 87 -1.03 -0.39 -9.59
C LEU A 87 0.43 -0.09 -9.97
N GLY A 88 1.37 -0.95 -9.54
CA GLY A 88 2.78 -0.68 -9.79
C GLY A 88 3.72 -1.65 -9.09
N ARG A 89 4.95 -1.17 -8.87
CA ARG A 89 6.01 -1.88 -8.13
C ARG A 89 6.66 -0.90 -7.15
N ILE A 90 6.95 -1.36 -5.96
CA ILE A 90 7.75 -0.65 -4.96
C ILE A 90 9.10 -1.35 -4.90
N ASN A 91 10.18 -0.57 -5.00
CA ASN A 91 11.53 -1.06 -4.78
C ASN A 91 11.90 -0.82 -3.31
N LEU A 92 12.33 -1.87 -2.65
CA LEU A 92 12.88 -1.78 -1.30
C LEU A 92 14.39 -1.59 -1.40
N MET A 93 14.91 -0.61 -0.66
CA MET A 93 16.34 -0.31 -0.61
C MET A 93 16.77 -0.18 0.85
N LEU A 94 18.03 -0.48 1.10
CA LEU A 94 18.66 -0.21 2.39
C LEU A 94 19.13 1.25 2.43
N PHE A 95 18.92 1.89 3.57
CA PHE A 95 19.37 3.25 3.84
C PHE A 95 20.16 3.30 5.11
N ALA A 96 21.12 4.21 5.16
CA ALA A 96 21.89 4.51 6.36
C ALA A 96 22.11 6.02 6.46
N SER A 97 22.30 6.53 7.68
CA SER A 97 22.72 7.91 7.87
C SER A 97 24.19 8.10 7.48
N GLN A 98 24.55 9.31 7.05
CA GLN A 98 25.94 9.62 6.72
C GLN A 98 26.88 9.35 7.92
N GLN A 99 26.46 9.73 9.12
CA GLN A 99 27.22 9.49 10.35
C GLN A 99 27.51 8.00 10.59
N TYR A 100 26.54 7.12 10.28
CA TYR A 100 26.74 5.68 10.38
C TYR A 100 27.78 5.21 9.36
N LEU A 101 27.67 5.66 8.12
CA LEU A 101 28.58 5.27 7.03
C LEU A 101 30.00 5.79 7.27
N ASP A 102 30.16 6.96 7.84
CA ASP A 102 31.47 7.52 8.21
C ASP A 102 32.17 6.68 9.31
N THR A 103 31.37 6.04 10.18
CA THR A 103 31.87 5.23 11.29
C THR A 103 32.17 3.79 10.90
N TYR A 104 31.27 3.17 10.11
CA TYR A 104 31.28 1.73 9.83
C TYR A 104 31.61 1.40 8.36
N GLY A 105 31.75 2.41 7.51
CA GLY A 105 31.96 2.23 6.08
C GLY A 105 30.67 2.00 5.28
N VAL A 106 30.83 1.99 3.97
CA VAL A 106 29.75 1.73 3.00
C VAL A 106 29.88 0.29 2.50
N PRO A 107 28.91 -0.60 2.78
CA PRO A 107 28.96 -1.96 2.24
C PRO A 107 28.84 -1.94 0.72
N LYS A 108 29.71 -2.64 0.01
CA LYS A 108 29.77 -2.74 -1.44
C LYS A 108 29.01 -3.98 -1.96
N THR A 109 28.87 -4.98 -1.10
CA THR A 109 28.20 -6.23 -1.42
C THR A 109 27.18 -6.58 -0.33
N THR A 110 26.25 -7.46 -0.64
CA THR A 110 25.29 -7.99 0.34
C THR A 110 25.96 -8.79 1.45
N ASP A 111 27.09 -9.44 1.14
CA ASP A 111 27.81 -10.24 2.14
C ASP A 111 28.49 -9.38 3.22
N GLU A 112 28.91 -8.18 2.88
CA GLU A 112 29.47 -7.22 3.83
C GLU A 112 28.44 -6.72 4.85
N LEU A 113 27.13 -6.86 4.56
CA LEU A 113 26.06 -6.48 5.50
C LEU A 113 26.10 -7.28 6.80
N VAL A 114 26.78 -8.43 6.86
CA VAL A 114 26.97 -9.21 8.08
C VAL A 114 27.74 -8.42 9.16
N GLU A 115 28.59 -7.51 8.74
CA GLU A 115 29.39 -6.67 9.64
C GLU A 115 28.66 -5.39 10.07
N HIS A 116 27.48 -5.13 9.48
CA HIS A 116 26.68 -3.95 9.73
C HIS A 116 25.50 -4.22 10.68
N ARG A 117 25.13 -3.18 11.44
CA ARG A 117 23.95 -3.23 12.31
C ARG A 117 22.70 -2.89 11.50
N LEU A 118 21.78 -3.84 11.38
CA LEU A 118 20.55 -3.69 10.63
C LEU A 118 19.37 -3.39 11.56
N VAL A 119 18.55 -2.43 11.18
CA VAL A 119 17.24 -2.17 11.79
C VAL A 119 16.18 -2.77 10.88
N MET A 120 15.42 -3.70 11.42
CA MET A 120 14.39 -4.42 10.68
C MET A 120 13.00 -4.05 11.19
N PRO A 121 11.98 -3.95 10.33
CA PRO A 121 10.61 -3.76 10.78
C PRO A 121 10.14 -4.98 11.58
N ALA A 122 9.28 -4.74 12.59
CA ALA A 122 8.69 -5.81 13.38
C ALA A 122 7.85 -6.77 12.51
N ALA A 123 7.90 -8.06 12.83
CA ALA A 123 7.33 -9.11 11.96
C ALA A 123 5.80 -9.22 11.98
N ASP A 124 5.13 -8.48 12.83
CA ASP A 124 3.67 -8.47 13.01
C ASP A 124 2.91 -7.65 11.96
N GLN A 125 3.60 -6.78 11.25
CA GLN A 125 3.01 -5.98 10.16
C GLN A 125 3.13 -6.68 8.81
N SER A 126 2.09 -6.67 7.98
CA SER A 126 2.08 -7.36 6.68
C SER A 126 3.16 -6.85 5.72
N ALA A 127 3.35 -5.53 5.64
CA ALA A 127 4.43 -4.91 4.86
C ALA A 127 5.82 -5.32 5.39
N ALA A 128 5.94 -5.49 6.72
CA ALA A 128 7.17 -5.95 7.35
C ALA A 128 7.49 -7.40 7.03
N ARG A 129 6.48 -8.27 6.91
CA ARG A 129 6.68 -9.67 6.52
C ARG A 129 7.28 -9.79 5.13
N GLU A 130 6.82 -8.99 4.18
CA GLU A 130 7.35 -9.00 2.81
C GLU A 130 8.75 -8.40 2.74
N ALA A 131 8.96 -7.26 3.40
CA ALA A 131 10.29 -6.68 3.52
C ALA A 131 11.26 -7.67 4.18
N LYS A 132 10.83 -8.34 5.25
CA LYS A 132 11.62 -9.36 5.94
C LYS A 132 11.88 -10.57 5.06
N ALA A 133 10.89 -11.06 4.31
CA ALA A 133 11.06 -12.19 3.39
C ALA A 133 12.01 -11.84 2.25
N TYR A 134 11.90 -10.63 1.69
CA TYR A 134 12.82 -10.12 0.68
C TYR A 134 14.24 -9.99 1.21
N LEU A 135 14.42 -9.37 2.38
CA LEU A 135 15.71 -9.20 3.02
C LEU A 135 16.29 -10.56 3.46
N ALA A 136 15.46 -11.48 3.95
CA ALA A 136 15.90 -12.83 4.28
C ALA A 136 16.37 -13.63 3.06
N ALA A 137 15.84 -13.35 1.88
CA ALA A 137 16.31 -13.95 0.63
C ALA A 137 17.60 -13.27 0.09
N ALA A 138 17.76 -11.98 0.35
CA ALA A 138 18.87 -11.17 -0.15
C ALA A 138 20.07 -11.13 0.80
N LEU A 139 19.85 -11.33 2.12
CA LEU A 139 20.89 -11.27 3.14
C LEU A 139 21.57 -12.63 3.38
N PRO A 140 22.86 -12.64 3.72
CA PRO A 140 23.57 -13.84 4.17
C PRO A 140 22.86 -14.53 5.35
N ALA A 141 23.00 -15.85 5.46
CA ALA A 141 22.38 -16.63 6.54
C ALA A 141 22.76 -16.17 7.95
N SER A 142 23.93 -15.56 8.11
CA SER A 142 24.46 -15.00 9.35
C SER A 142 23.78 -13.68 9.80
N CYS A 143 23.02 -13.02 8.90
CA CYS A 143 22.24 -11.81 9.21
C CYS A 143 20.77 -12.07 9.49
N ARG A 144 20.36 -13.36 9.55
CA ARG A 144 18.95 -13.77 9.69
C ARG A 144 18.55 -14.01 11.14
#